data_5d266b35a8c62850246518d61241cffc
#
_entry.id   5d266b35a8c62850246518d61241cffc
#
_cell.length_a   1.000
_cell.length_b   1.000
_cell.length_c   1.000
_cell.angle_alpha   90.00
_cell.angle_beta   90.00
_cell.angle_gamma   90.00
#
_symmetry.space_group_name_H-M   'P 1'
#
loop_
_entity.id
_entity.type
_entity.pdbx_description
1 polymer ?
#
loop_
_entity_poly.entity_id
_entity_poly.type
_entity_poly.pdbx_seq_one_letter_code
_entity_poly.pdbx_strand_id
1 'polypeptide(L)'
;MTVQQDLSAHWHHLDENKVVDLLESHFEQGLTAQQVRDRQTQFGLNELAVKQGESVLLRFLSQYNQPLIYILLLAGLTKALLAEWVNAGVIWGVTTINATIGFIQESKAEGAITALAKAVTTEATVLREGKKLKIPSGELVPGDVVLLASGDKVPADLRLLKIRDLQIDESALTGESVTVEKDTDPQRKFS
;
A
#
# COMPACT_ATOMS: atom_id res chain seq x y z
N MET A 1 7.38 7.68 27.67
CA MET A 1 6.55 6.69 26.94
C MET A 1 6.88 6.87 25.47
N THR A 2 7.32 5.85 24.79
CA THR A 2 7.78 6.00 23.39
C THR A 2 6.57 5.98 22.46
N VAL A 3 6.48 6.90 21.51
CA VAL A 3 5.41 7.01 20.47
C VAL A 3 5.06 5.65 19.85
N GLN A 4 5.97 4.70 19.84
CA GLN A 4 5.79 3.35 19.29
C GLN A 4 4.78 2.47 20.06
N GLN A 5 4.55 2.72 21.35
CA GLN A 5 3.56 1.97 22.14
C GLN A 5 2.13 2.47 21.95
N ASP A 6 1.97 3.69 21.46
CA ASP A 6 0.66 4.33 21.33
C ASP A 6 0.04 4.21 19.92
N LEU A 7 0.79 3.76 18.90
CA LEU A 7 0.23 3.57 17.55
C LEU A 7 -0.84 2.47 17.46
N SER A 8 -0.96 1.61 18.47
CA SER A 8 -2.07 0.65 18.63
C SER A 8 -3.32 1.26 19.28
N ALA A 9 -3.25 2.51 19.72
CA ALA A 9 -4.38 3.19 20.32
C ALA A 9 -5.50 3.43 19.28
N HIS A 10 -6.73 3.37 19.72
CA HIS A 10 -7.90 3.69 18.89
C HIS A 10 -8.04 5.21 18.81
N TRP A 11 -7.28 5.86 17.94
CA TRP A 11 -7.16 7.31 17.81
C TRP A 11 -8.48 8.04 17.61
N HIS A 12 -9.46 7.39 16.98
CA HIS A 12 -10.79 7.94 16.73
C HIS A 12 -11.65 8.10 17.99
N HIS A 13 -11.25 7.50 19.12
CA HIS A 13 -11.91 7.68 20.42
C HIS A 13 -11.27 8.75 21.30
N LEU A 14 -10.12 9.28 20.88
CA LEU A 14 -9.38 10.26 21.67
C LEU A 14 -9.82 11.68 21.30
N ASP A 15 -9.80 12.55 22.31
CA ASP A 15 -9.92 13.98 22.11
C ASP A 15 -8.72 14.53 21.32
N GLU A 16 -8.96 15.55 20.50
CA GLU A 16 -7.95 16.13 19.60
C GLU A 16 -6.71 16.62 20.35
N ASN A 17 -6.87 17.27 21.52
CA ASN A 17 -5.74 17.74 22.32
C ASN A 17 -4.88 16.59 22.82
N LYS A 18 -5.54 15.49 23.25
CA LYS A 18 -4.86 14.29 23.72
C LYS A 18 -4.07 13.60 22.61
N VAL A 19 -4.59 13.62 21.37
CA VAL A 19 -3.86 13.09 20.22
C VAL A 19 -2.62 13.92 19.91
N VAL A 20 -2.73 15.25 19.95
CA VAL A 20 -1.60 16.18 19.74
C VAL A 20 -0.53 15.96 20.80
N ASP A 21 -0.92 15.83 22.08
CA ASP A 21 0.01 15.59 23.19
C ASP A 21 0.69 14.22 23.07
N LEU A 22 -0.03 13.15 22.76
CA LEU A 22 0.51 11.80 22.59
C LEU A 22 1.48 11.69 21.41
N LEU A 23 1.21 12.45 20.34
CA LEU A 23 2.10 12.50 19.19
C LEU A 23 3.20 13.56 19.34
N GLU A 24 3.32 14.20 20.51
CA GLU A 24 4.33 15.26 20.77
C GLU A 24 4.41 16.26 19.61
N SER A 25 3.24 16.70 19.12
CA SER A 25 3.10 17.62 18.00
C SER A 25 2.61 18.99 18.49
N HIS A 26 2.66 19.98 17.60
CA HIS A 26 2.13 21.31 17.86
C HIS A 26 1.19 21.74 16.75
N PHE A 27 -0.06 22.02 17.11
CA PHE A 27 -1.11 22.39 16.16
C PHE A 27 -0.75 23.59 15.27
N GLU A 28 -0.10 24.62 15.84
CA GLU A 28 0.22 25.85 15.11
C GLU A 28 1.61 25.88 14.48
N GLN A 29 2.52 25.05 14.96
CA GLN A 29 3.91 25.02 14.48
C GLN A 29 4.26 23.75 13.73
N GLY A 30 3.55 22.66 13.99
CA GLY A 30 3.89 21.35 13.46
C GLY A 30 5.19 20.80 14.05
N LEU A 31 5.80 19.85 13.37
CA LEU A 31 7.06 19.21 13.78
C LEU A 31 8.26 20.04 13.36
N THR A 32 9.33 19.94 14.16
CA THR A 32 10.65 20.46 13.80
C THR A 32 11.37 19.53 12.81
N ALA A 33 12.33 20.06 12.05
CA ALA A 33 13.13 19.26 11.12
C ALA A 33 13.88 18.11 11.80
N GLN A 34 14.27 18.25 13.08
CA GLN A 34 14.91 17.20 13.82
C GLN A 34 13.93 16.07 14.18
N GLN A 35 12.74 16.41 14.69
CA GLN A 35 11.68 15.45 14.99
C GLN A 35 11.27 14.65 13.76
N VAL A 36 11.19 15.30 12.58
CA VAL A 36 10.87 14.62 11.32
C VAL A 36 11.92 13.57 10.98
N ARG A 37 13.22 13.90 11.06
CA ARG A 37 14.31 12.96 10.78
C ARG A 37 14.30 11.76 11.74
N ASP A 38 14.11 12.04 13.03
CA ASP A 38 14.08 11.01 14.06
C ASP A 38 12.90 10.04 13.82
N ARG A 39 11.73 10.57 13.47
CA ARG A 39 10.54 9.79 13.16
C ARG A 39 10.67 9.02 11.84
N GLN A 40 11.27 9.61 10.81
CA GLN A 40 11.56 8.87 9.56
C GLN A 40 12.50 7.69 9.81
N THR A 41 13.49 7.85 10.69
CA THR A 41 14.38 6.75 11.06
C THR A 41 13.64 5.68 11.87
N GLN A 42 12.69 6.06 12.71
CA GLN A 42 11.94 5.17 13.59
C GLN A 42 10.82 4.42 12.86
N PHE A 43 10.04 5.10 12.02
CA PHE A 43 8.81 4.57 11.40
C PHE A 43 8.99 4.23 9.91
N GLY A 44 10.04 4.74 9.27
CA GLY A 44 10.25 4.61 7.83
C GLY A 44 9.39 5.59 7.02
N LEU A 45 9.20 5.26 5.75
CA LEU A 45 8.36 6.03 4.83
C LEU A 45 6.88 5.63 4.97
N ASN A 46 5.98 6.59 4.70
CA ASN A 46 4.54 6.35 4.61
C ASN A 46 4.20 5.67 3.27
N GLU A 47 4.57 4.42 3.17
CA GLU A 47 4.31 3.58 2.00
C GLU A 47 3.59 2.32 2.45
N LEU A 48 2.61 1.89 1.66
CA LEU A 48 2.01 0.58 1.87
C LEU A 48 3.11 -0.48 1.71
N ALA A 49 3.20 -1.39 2.68
CA ALA A 49 4.13 -2.50 2.60
C ALA A 49 3.85 -3.29 1.31
N VAL A 50 4.65 -3.03 0.29
CA VAL A 50 4.63 -3.85 -0.92
C VAL A 50 5.08 -5.24 -0.49
N LYS A 51 4.21 -6.24 -0.61
CA LYS A 51 4.61 -7.64 -0.41
C LYS A 51 5.88 -7.85 -1.22
N GLN A 52 6.95 -8.23 -0.53
CA GLN A 52 8.18 -8.63 -1.23
C GLN A 52 7.78 -9.66 -2.26
N GLY A 53 8.01 -9.33 -3.53
CA GLY A 53 7.65 -10.20 -4.65
C GLY A 53 8.24 -11.59 -4.42
N GLU A 54 7.49 -12.63 -4.72
CA GLU A 54 7.98 -14.00 -4.68
C GLU A 54 9.28 -14.12 -5.47
N SER A 55 10.18 -15.02 -5.05
CA SER A 55 11.43 -15.20 -5.78
C SER A 55 11.13 -15.55 -7.24
N VAL A 56 11.96 -15.02 -8.16
CA VAL A 56 11.81 -15.22 -9.62
C VAL A 56 11.65 -16.70 -9.97
N LEU A 57 12.38 -17.57 -9.26
CA LEU A 57 12.30 -19.02 -9.44
C LEU A 57 10.94 -19.59 -9.02
N LEU A 58 10.41 -19.17 -7.87
CA LEU A 58 9.09 -19.62 -7.40
C LEU A 58 7.99 -19.16 -8.36
N ARG A 59 8.06 -17.94 -8.86
CA ARG A 59 7.12 -17.41 -9.86
C ARG A 59 7.21 -18.17 -11.19
N PHE A 60 8.39 -18.55 -11.64
CA PHE A 60 8.52 -19.39 -12.82
C PHE A 60 7.93 -20.79 -12.59
N LEU A 61 8.18 -21.38 -11.44
CA LEU A 61 7.62 -22.70 -11.08
C LEU A 61 6.10 -22.65 -10.89
N SER A 62 5.54 -21.53 -10.43
CA SER A 62 4.08 -21.36 -10.30
C SER A 62 3.36 -21.43 -11.65
N GLN A 63 4.05 -21.16 -12.77
CA GLN A 63 3.47 -21.33 -14.11
C GLN A 63 3.11 -22.78 -14.41
N TYR A 64 3.78 -23.73 -13.74
CA TYR A 64 3.45 -25.16 -13.87
C TYR A 64 2.27 -25.57 -12.99
N ASN A 65 1.80 -24.72 -12.10
CA ASN A 65 0.66 -25.02 -11.20
C ASN A 65 -0.69 -24.73 -11.89
N GLN A 66 -0.91 -25.35 -13.05
CA GLN A 66 -2.14 -25.22 -13.83
C GLN A 66 -2.66 -26.62 -14.21
N PRO A 67 -3.99 -26.88 -14.13
CA PRO A 67 -4.56 -28.19 -14.44
C PRO A 67 -4.20 -28.71 -15.83
N LEU A 68 -4.18 -27.82 -16.82
CA LEU A 68 -3.82 -28.19 -18.20
C LEU A 68 -2.36 -28.67 -18.30
N ILE A 69 -1.46 -28.00 -17.60
CA ILE A 69 -0.02 -28.35 -17.60
C ILE A 69 0.20 -29.70 -16.93
N TYR A 70 -0.52 -30.00 -15.85
CA TYR A 70 -0.46 -31.34 -15.23
C TYR A 70 -0.87 -32.46 -16.20
N ILE A 71 -1.93 -32.24 -16.98
CA ILE A 71 -2.37 -33.20 -17.99
C ILE A 71 -1.29 -33.38 -19.06
N LEU A 72 -0.66 -32.28 -19.54
CA LEU A 72 0.42 -32.36 -20.53
C LEU A 72 1.67 -33.04 -19.97
N LEU A 73 2.04 -32.77 -18.73
CA LEU A 73 3.16 -33.43 -18.07
C LEU A 73 2.92 -34.93 -17.93
N LEU A 74 1.70 -35.34 -17.56
CA LEU A 74 1.30 -36.72 -17.46
C LEU A 74 1.29 -37.41 -18.86
N ALA A 75 0.78 -36.73 -19.89
CA ALA A 75 0.80 -37.25 -21.25
C ALA A 75 2.24 -37.42 -21.77
N GLY A 76 3.12 -36.45 -21.51
CA GLY A 76 4.55 -36.57 -21.84
C GLY A 76 5.23 -37.74 -21.13
N LEU A 77 4.91 -37.91 -19.82
CA LEU A 77 5.42 -39.07 -19.06
C LEU A 77 4.93 -40.40 -19.64
N THR A 78 3.67 -40.48 -20.00
CA THR A 78 3.11 -41.69 -20.62
C THR A 78 3.81 -42.01 -21.95
N LYS A 79 4.09 -41.01 -22.78
CA LYS A 79 4.83 -41.19 -24.03
C LYS A 79 6.29 -41.63 -23.79
N ALA A 80 6.93 -41.08 -22.77
CA ALA A 80 8.28 -41.50 -22.40
C ALA A 80 8.34 -42.95 -21.93
N LEU A 81 7.36 -43.40 -21.14
CA LEU A 81 7.24 -44.82 -20.71
C LEU A 81 6.99 -45.79 -21.86
N LEU A 82 6.36 -45.34 -22.95
CA LEU A 82 6.16 -46.09 -24.18
C LEU A 82 7.38 -46.03 -25.11
N ALA A 83 8.52 -45.53 -24.65
CA ALA A 83 9.75 -45.26 -25.40
C ALA A 83 9.58 -44.32 -26.61
N GLU A 84 8.50 -43.51 -26.65
CA GLU A 84 8.25 -42.51 -27.68
C GLU A 84 8.93 -41.19 -27.30
N TRP A 85 10.24 -41.16 -27.20
CA TRP A 85 11.02 -40.02 -26.65
C TRP A 85 10.86 -38.74 -27.42
N VAL A 86 10.68 -38.82 -28.76
CA VAL A 86 10.46 -37.61 -29.59
C VAL A 86 9.16 -36.92 -29.23
N ASN A 87 8.07 -37.73 -29.10
CA ASN A 87 6.74 -37.21 -28.75
C ASN A 87 6.72 -36.62 -27.32
N ALA A 88 7.36 -37.33 -26.36
CA ALA A 88 7.51 -36.81 -25.00
C ALA A 88 8.28 -35.49 -24.96
N GLY A 89 9.39 -35.41 -25.73
CA GLY A 89 10.22 -34.20 -25.84
C GLY A 89 9.47 -33.02 -26.43
N VAL A 90 8.64 -33.25 -27.46
CA VAL A 90 7.80 -32.19 -28.06
C VAL A 90 6.78 -31.68 -27.04
N ILE A 91 6.08 -32.56 -26.32
CA ILE A 91 5.07 -32.16 -25.31
C ILE A 91 5.72 -31.34 -24.21
N TRP A 92 6.83 -31.78 -23.65
CA TRP A 92 7.52 -31.05 -22.58
C TRP A 92 8.16 -29.75 -23.08
N GLY A 93 8.67 -29.74 -24.31
CA GLY A 93 9.20 -28.54 -24.95
C GLY A 93 8.13 -27.46 -25.11
N VAL A 94 6.97 -27.82 -25.67
CA VAL A 94 5.85 -26.90 -25.83
C VAL A 94 5.36 -26.40 -24.47
N THR A 95 5.25 -27.28 -23.48
CA THR A 95 4.85 -26.93 -22.12
C THR A 95 5.80 -25.91 -21.49
N THR A 96 7.11 -26.13 -21.64
CA THR A 96 8.15 -25.22 -21.13
C THR A 96 8.12 -23.86 -21.83
N ILE A 97 7.93 -23.86 -23.15
CA ILE A 97 7.79 -22.61 -23.94
C ILE A 97 6.56 -21.82 -23.43
N ASN A 98 5.41 -22.50 -23.26
CA ASN A 98 4.20 -21.86 -22.72
C ASN A 98 4.43 -21.28 -21.32
N ALA A 99 5.05 -22.02 -20.41
CA ALA A 99 5.39 -21.53 -19.08
C ALA A 99 6.33 -20.31 -19.13
N THR A 100 7.30 -20.29 -20.06
CA THR A 100 8.19 -19.16 -20.25
C THR A 100 7.46 -17.92 -20.76
N ILE A 101 6.55 -18.08 -21.71
CA ILE A 101 5.72 -16.99 -22.25
C ILE A 101 4.83 -16.43 -21.12
N GLY A 102 4.16 -17.29 -20.37
CA GLY A 102 3.31 -16.90 -19.24
C GLY A 102 4.09 -16.10 -18.20
N PHE A 103 5.27 -16.57 -17.81
CA PHE A 103 6.16 -15.86 -16.89
C PHE A 103 6.56 -14.46 -17.38
N ILE A 104 6.90 -14.32 -18.68
CA ILE A 104 7.26 -13.02 -19.25
C ILE A 104 6.07 -12.08 -19.26
N GLN A 105 4.87 -12.56 -19.61
CA GLN A 105 3.66 -11.76 -19.65
C GLN A 105 3.28 -11.26 -18.25
N GLU A 106 3.29 -12.14 -17.26
CA GLU A 106 3.00 -11.80 -15.87
C GLU A 106 4.00 -10.79 -15.30
N SER A 107 5.29 -11.00 -15.55
CA SER A 107 6.34 -10.08 -15.10
C SER A 107 6.20 -8.67 -15.70
N LYS A 108 5.79 -8.58 -16.97
CA LYS A 108 5.52 -7.29 -17.62
C LYS A 108 4.26 -6.62 -17.03
N ALA A 109 3.19 -7.39 -16.78
CA ALA A 109 1.96 -6.87 -16.20
C ALA A 109 2.20 -6.31 -14.78
N GLU A 110 2.94 -7.04 -13.93
CA GLU A 110 3.31 -6.58 -12.59
C GLU A 110 4.18 -5.32 -12.60
N GLY A 111 5.17 -5.28 -13.52
CA GLY A 111 6.00 -4.10 -13.73
C GLY A 111 5.18 -2.87 -14.13
N ALA A 112 4.20 -3.04 -15.02
CA ALA A 112 3.31 -1.95 -15.44
C ALA A 112 2.42 -1.46 -14.29
N ILE A 113 1.84 -2.36 -13.49
CA ILE A 113 1.04 -2.02 -12.30
C ILE A 113 1.90 -1.26 -11.28
N THR A 114 3.10 -1.74 -11.01
CA THR A 114 4.02 -1.08 -10.07
C THR A 114 4.46 0.30 -10.57
N ALA A 115 4.73 0.45 -11.86
CA ALA A 115 5.06 1.74 -12.45
C ALA A 115 3.88 2.72 -12.37
N LEU A 116 2.65 2.26 -12.61
CA LEU A 116 1.45 3.07 -12.49
C LEU A 116 1.21 3.52 -11.03
N ALA A 117 1.36 2.61 -10.08
CA ALA A 117 1.25 2.91 -8.65
C ALA A 117 2.27 3.98 -8.20
N LYS A 118 3.52 3.90 -8.70
CA LYS A 118 4.55 4.91 -8.43
C LYS A 118 4.30 6.25 -9.14
N ALA A 119 3.67 6.26 -10.31
CA ALA A 119 3.35 7.49 -11.03
C ALA A 119 2.25 8.32 -10.34
N VAL A 120 1.44 7.71 -9.49
CA VAL A 120 0.42 8.39 -8.67
C VAL A 120 1.03 8.79 -7.32
N THR A 121 2.13 9.56 -7.33
CA THR A 121 2.62 10.20 -6.11
C THR A 121 1.62 11.28 -5.68
N THR A 122 1.02 11.07 -4.52
CA THR A 122 0.16 12.08 -3.90
C THR A 122 1.05 13.05 -3.15
N GLU A 123 0.89 14.35 -3.38
CA GLU A 123 1.53 15.39 -2.56
C GLU A 123 0.66 15.65 -1.32
N ALA A 124 1.30 16.00 -0.22
CA ALA A 124 0.66 16.47 0.99
C ALA A 124 1.15 17.87 1.35
N THR A 125 0.25 18.74 1.78
CA THR A 125 0.62 20.02 2.36
C THR A 125 0.70 19.87 3.87
N VAL A 126 1.87 20.04 4.44
CA VAL A 126 2.11 19.91 5.89
C VAL A 126 2.53 21.24 6.51
N LEU A 127 2.29 21.35 7.80
CA LEU A 127 2.81 22.45 8.62
C LEU A 127 4.01 21.92 9.40
N ARG A 128 5.20 22.45 9.11
CA ARG A 128 6.46 22.14 9.83
C ARG A 128 7.19 23.44 10.14
N GLU A 129 7.66 23.61 11.36
CA GLU A 129 8.32 24.84 11.86
C GLU A 129 7.52 26.11 11.56
N GLY A 130 6.18 26.04 11.68
CA GLY A 130 5.26 27.16 11.39
C GLY A 130 5.11 27.49 9.90
N LYS A 131 5.70 26.70 8.99
CA LYS A 131 5.64 26.93 7.53
C LYS A 131 4.86 25.84 6.84
N LYS A 132 4.05 26.25 5.84
CA LYS A 132 3.37 25.30 4.96
C LYS A 132 4.35 24.79 3.90
N LEU A 133 4.52 23.50 3.83
CA LEU A 133 5.41 22.83 2.90
C LEU A 133 4.62 21.80 2.10
N LYS A 134 4.88 21.68 0.80
CA LYS A 134 4.41 20.58 -0.03
C LYS A 134 5.48 19.50 -0.06
N ILE A 135 5.11 18.29 0.32
CA ILE A 135 6.01 17.13 0.35
C ILE A 135 5.33 15.93 -0.34
N PRO A 136 6.10 14.97 -0.86
CA PRO A 136 5.56 13.68 -1.24
C PRO A 136 4.86 13.01 -0.05
N SER A 137 3.67 12.41 -0.25
CA SER A 137 2.94 11.74 0.84
C SER A 137 3.74 10.63 1.52
N GLY A 138 4.67 10.00 0.81
CA GLY A 138 5.59 9.01 1.38
C GLY A 138 6.54 9.56 2.44
N GLU A 139 6.75 10.88 2.51
CA GLU A 139 7.61 11.53 3.51
C GLU A 139 6.86 11.98 4.77
N LEU A 140 5.55 11.71 4.84
CA LEU A 140 4.76 11.95 6.04
C LEU A 140 5.24 11.07 7.18
N VAL A 141 5.23 11.64 8.38
CA VAL A 141 5.55 10.92 9.61
C VAL A 141 4.42 11.08 10.64
N PRO A 142 4.23 10.13 11.55
CA PRO A 142 3.27 10.27 12.63
C PRO A 142 3.49 11.57 13.40
N GLY A 143 2.41 12.34 13.59
CA GLY A 143 2.45 13.66 14.24
C GLY A 143 2.61 14.87 13.30
N ASP A 144 2.76 14.63 11.99
CA ASP A 144 2.65 15.74 11.02
C ASP A 144 1.25 16.36 11.05
N VAL A 145 1.20 17.67 10.99
CA VAL A 145 -0.04 18.44 10.81
C VAL A 145 -0.26 18.62 9.31
N VAL A 146 -1.27 17.94 8.76
CA VAL A 146 -1.62 17.96 7.34
C VAL A 146 -2.75 18.96 7.09
N LEU A 147 -2.61 19.77 6.07
CA LEU A 147 -3.61 20.71 5.60
C LEU A 147 -4.26 20.16 4.34
N LEU A 148 -5.56 19.90 4.40
CA LEU A 148 -6.35 19.43 3.26
C LEU A 148 -7.14 20.59 2.65
N ALA A 149 -7.16 20.65 1.34
CA ALA A 149 -8.00 21.54 0.54
C ALA A 149 -8.98 20.73 -0.32
N SER A 150 -10.00 21.39 -0.82
CA SER A 150 -10.97 20.75 -1.72
C SER A 150 -10.26 20.19 -2.96
N GLY A 151 -10.53 18.93 -3.27
CA GLY A 151 -9.90 18.20 -4.38
C GLY A 151 -8.61 17.45 -4.02
N ASP A 152 -8.07 17.64 -2.81
CA ASP A 152 -6.92 16.89 -2.34
C ASP A 152 -7.31 15.43 -2.05
N LYS A 153 -6.38 14.51 -2.30
CA LYS A 153 -6.48 13.14 -1.82
C LYS A 153 -5.99 13.07 -0.38
N VAL A 154 -6.66 12.30 0.46
CA VAL A 154 -6.21 12.02 1.82
C VAL A 154 -4.93 11.20 1.76
N PRO A 155 -3.78 11.73 2.23
CA PRO A 155 -2.46 11.15 1.97
C PRO A 155 -2.05 10.06 2.97
N ALA A 156 -2.76 9.93 4.07
CA ALA A 156 -2.49 9.00 5.17
C ALA A 156 -3.73 8.86 6.06
N ASP A 157 -3.66 7.99 7.07
CA ASP A 157 -4.64 7.98 8.14
C ASP A 157 -4.49 9.25 9.00
N LEU A 158 -5.55 10.04 9.08
CA LEU A 158 -5.53 11.34 9.74
C LEU A 158 -6.55 11.43 10.86
N ARG A 159 -6.19 12.06 11.98
CA ARG A 159 -7.13 12.53 12.99
C ARG A 159 -7.49 13.98 12.69
N LEU A 160 -8.77 14.25 12.51
CA LEU A 160 -9.26 15.59 12.26
C LEU A 160 -9.12 16.45 13.51
N LEU A 161 -8.45 17.60 13.39
CA LEU A 161 -8.25 18.56 14.47
C LEU A 161 -9.13 19.80 14.28
N LYS A 162 -9.31 20.25 13.04
CA LYS A 162 -10.14 21.40 12.69
C LYS A 162 -10.68 21.20 11.28
N ILE A 163 -11.97 21.38 11.12
CA ILE A 163 -12.66 21.24 9.84
C ILE A 163 -13.54 22.45 9.52
N ARG A 164 -13.88 22.57 8.24
CA ARG A 164 -14.95 23.44 7.77
C ARG A 164 -15.68 22.71 6.65
N ASP A 165 -16.89 22.24 6.92
CA ASP A 165 -17.76 21.57 5.95
C ASP A 165 -17.04 20.45 5.17
N LEU A 166 -16.27 19.60 5.89
CA LEU A 166 -15.47 18.54 5.29
C LEU A 166 -16.34 17.39 4.80
N GLN A 167 -16.32 17.13 3.51
CA GLN A 167 -16.91 15.97 2.88
C GLN A 167 -15.83 15.15 2.18
N ILE A 168 -15.88 13.85 2.34
CA ILE A 168 -14.91 12.91 1.75
C ILE A 168 -15.66 11.95 0.81
N ASP A 169 -15.14 11.81 -0.40
CA ASP A 169 -15.55 10.76 -1.33
C ASP A 169 -14.84 9.45 -0.96
N GLU A 170 -15.60 8.50 -0.45
CA GLU A 170 -15.14 7.18 -0.03
C GLU A 170 -15.52 6.10 -1.06
N SER A 171 -15.97 6.49 -2.25
CA SER A 171 -16.46 5.56 -3.29
C SER A 171 -15.46 4.46 -3.66
N ALA A 172 -14.16 4.76 -3.60
CA ALA A 172 -13.10 3.78 -3.85
C ALA A 172 -13.04 2.65 -2.80
N LEU A 173 -13.55 2.90 -1.57
CA LEU A 173 -13.55 1.95 -0.46
C LEU A 173 -14.90 1.28 -0.27
N THR A 174 -15.98 2.05 -0.35
CA THR A 174 -17.36 1.60 -0.04
C THR A 174 -18.14 1.19 -1.28
N GLY A 175 -17.74 1.69 -2.46
CA GLY A 175 -18.50 1.55 -3.71
C GLY A 175 -19.70 2.50 -3.80
N GLU A 176 -19.95 3.34 -2.79
CA GLU A 176 -21.03 4.32 -2.77
C GLU A 176 -20.56 5.66 -3.31
N SER A 177 -21.31 6.27 -4.23
CA SER A 177 -20.95 7.55 -4.86
C SER A 177 -21.35 8.78 -4.05
N VAL A 178 -21.87 8.60 -2.83
CA VAL A 178 -22.28 9.71 -1.96
C VAL A 178 -21.11 10.10 -1.06
N THR A 179 -20.81 11.40 -1.02
CA THR A 179 -19.79 11.93 -0.09
C THR A 179 -20.26 11.81 1.35
N VAL A 180 -19.33 11.52 2.25
CA VAL A 180 -19.57 11.38 3.69
C VAL A 180 -19.05 12.62 4.42
N GLU A 181 -19.93 13.25 5.20
CA GLU A 181 -19.54 14.35 6.07
C GLU A 181 -18.74 13.81 7.26
N LYS A 182 -17.65 14.49 7.59
CA LYS A 182 -16.77 14.13 8.70
C LYS A 182 -16.78 15.25 9.73
N ASP A 183 -16.65 14.86 11.01
CA ASP A 183 -16.53 15.79 12.13
C ASP A 183 -15.29 15.49 12.99
N THR A 184 -15.05 16.36 13.98
CA THR A 184 -13.93 16.24 14.91
C THR A 184 -14.31 15.49 16.19
N ASP A 185 -15.59 15.17 16.40
CA ASP A 185 -16.04 14.55 17.63
C ASP A 185 -15.44 13.14 17.81
N PRO A 186 -15.02 12.79 19.03
CA PRO A 186 -14.55 11.43 19.32
C PRO A 186 -15.66 10.42 19.09
N GLN A 187 -15.40 9.40 18.28
CA GLN A 187 -16.39 8.34 18.06
C GLN A 187 -16.59 7.53 19.36
N ARG A 188 -17.86 7.29 19.71
CA ARG A 188 -18.18 6.48 20.89
C ARG A 188 -17.71 5.05 20.68
N LYS A 189 -17.10 4.46 21.73
CA LYS A 189 -16.87 3.01 21.75
C LYS A 189 -18.21 2.31 21.63
N PHE A 190 -18.39 1.51 20.61
CA PHE A 190 -19.45 0.51 20.63
C PHE A 190 -19.08 -0.51 21.71
N SER A 191 -19.89 -0.56 22.74
CA SER A 191 -19.82 -1.54 23.84
C SER A 191 -20.32 -2.92 23.37
#